data_79bddfbc7fe1fbe23ee85aca40c1d752
#
_entry.id   79bddfbc7fe1fbe23ee85aca40c1d752
#
_cell.length_a   1.000
_cell.length_b   1.000
_cell.length_c   1.000
_cell.angle_alpha   90.00
_cell.angle_beta   90.00
_cell.angle_gamma   90.00
#
_symmetry.space_group_name_H-M   'P 1'
#
loop_
_entity.id
_entity.type
_entity.pdbx_description
1 polymer ?
#
loop_
_entity_poly.entity_id
_entity_poly.type
_entity_poly.pdbx_seq_one_letter_code
_entity_poly.pdbx_strand_id
1 'polypeptide(L)'
;FTTMSTITIAVTALLGGWLALRDIVTVGVIATFVVYINNFFRPLRGIAMLYNHLQSALAGAERIFEVLDADPAVADAGDARPLVDIAGAVAFEDVTFGYESDKPVLQDVTLTAAAGQTIALVGPTGAGKTTVINLLSRFYDVQDGRITIDGQDIRTVTQDSLRSQLGIVLQDTFLFADTVMDNIRYGRLAATDDEVIAAAKMANADWFIRRLPQGYETKVSEKGHNFSQGQRQLLAIARAILADPRILILDEATSSVDTRTEQQIQEALLRLMDGRTAFVIAHRLSTIRQADQLLVIDDGRVIEQGTHDSLLAAKGFYHDLYMS
;
A
#
# COMPACT_ATOMS: atom_id res chain seq x y z
N PHE A 1 7.70 -41.95 -22.91
CA PHE A 1 6.86 -43.18 -22.85
C PHE A 1 5.93 -43.32 -24.05
N THR A 2 5.30 -42.25 -24.55
CA THR A 2 4.41 -42.29 -25.73
C THR A 2 5.17 -42.75 -26.98
N THR A 3 6.32 -42.18 -27.27
CA THR A 3 7.18 -42.57 -28.41
C THR A 3 7.64 -44.02 -28.29
N MET A 4 7.99 -44.45 -27.06
CA MET A 4 8.46 -45.80 -26.80
C MET A 4 7.34 -46.83 -26.98
N SER A 5 6.11 -46.54 -26.53
CA SER A 5 4.96 -47.41 -26.77
C SER A 5 4.62 -47.53 -28.27
N THR A 6 4.70 -46.43 -29.03
CA THR A 6 4.46 -46.43 -30.47
C THR A 6 5.50 -47.27 -31.23
N ILE A 7 6.78 -47.14 -30.88
CA ILE A 7 7.86 -47.95 -31.45
C ILE A 7 7.63 -49.43 -31.13
N THR A 8 7.30 -49.78 -29.89
CA THR A 8 7.04 -51.16 -29.47
C THR A 8 5.85 -51.76 -30.24
N ILE A 9 4.76 -50.99 -30.45
CA ILE A 9 3.61 -51.43 -31.25
C ILE A 9 4.02 -51.65 -32.71
N ALA A 10 4.80 -50.73 -33.29
CA ALA A 10 5.26 -50.83 -34.67
C ALA A 10 6.12 -52.10 -34.87
N VAL A 11 7.06 -52.36 -33.97
CA VAL A 11 7.91 -53.56 -33.99
C VAL A 11 7.06 -54.83 -33.83
N THR A 12 6.11 -54.82 -32.89
CA THR A 12 5.21 -55.98 -32.66
C THR A 12 4.35 -56.26 -33.91
N ALA A 13 3.83 -55.19 -34.54
CA ALA A 13 3.03 -55.37 -35.78
C ALA A 13 3.87 -55.91 -36.95
N LEU A 14 5.10 -55.44 -37.10
CA LEU A 14 6.01 -55.83 -38.17
C LEU A 14 6.51 -57.27 -37.97
N LEU A 15 7.01 -57.62 -36.84
CA LEU A 15 7.49 -58.98 -36.53
C LEU A 15 6.34 -59.96 -36.41
N GLY A 16 5.25 -59.61 -35.76
CA GLY A 16 4.06 -60.44 -35.63
C GLY A 16 3.37 -60.70 -37.00
N GLY A 17 3.29 -59.69 -37.86
CA GLY A 17 2.82 -59.85 -39.22
C GLY A 17 3.68 -60.79 -40.03
N TRP A 18 4.99 -60.73 -39.96
CA TRP A 18 5.94 -61.59 -40.58
C TRP A 18 5.78 -63.06 -40.09
N LEU A 19 5.60 -63.28 -38.79
CA LEU A 19 5.39 -64.62 -38.18
C LEU A 19 4.01 -65.18 -38.57
N ALA A 20 2.99 -64.33 -38.67
CA ALA A 20 1.63 -64.76 -39.12
C ALA A 20 1.62 -65.19 -40.53
N LEU A 21 2.38 -64.55 -41.45
CA LEU A 21 2.53 -65.00 -42.85
C LEU A 21 3.23 -66.38 -42.99
N ARG A 22 3.89 -66.82 -41.92
CA ARG A 22 4.52 -68.17 -41.86
C ARG A 22 3.69 -69.19 -41.08
N ASP A 23 2.46 -68.86 -40.71
CA ASP A 23 1.55 -69.68 -39.90
C ASP A 23 2.09 -70.06 -38.50
N ILE A 24 3.07 -69.27 -37.97
CA ILE A 24 3.65 -69.51 -36.66
C ILE A 24 2.79 -68.92 -35.53
N VAL A 25 2.14 -67.77 -35.78
CA VAL A 25 1.26 -67.09 -34.80
C VAL A 25 -0.06 -66.68 -35.53
N THR A 26 -1.14 -66.57 -34.75
CA THR A 26 -2.43 -66.06 -35.30
C THR A 26 -2.49 -64.51 -35.15
N VAL A 27 -3.28 -63.84 -35.98
CA VAL A 27 -3.54 -62.40 -35.89
C VAL A 27 -4.12 -62.03 -34.53
N GLY A 28 -4.88 -62.89 -33.86
CA GLY A 28 -5.41 -62.71 -32.53
C GLY A 28 -4.32 -62.54 -31.47
N VAL A 29 -3.23 -63.29 -31.62
CA VAL A 29 -2.05 -63.13 -30.70
C VAL A 29 -1.43 -61.77 -30.86
N ILE A 30 -1.25 -61.25 -32.07
CA ILE A 30 -0.69 -59.94 -32.33
C ILE A 30 -1.57 -58.85 -31.68
N ALA A 31 -2.90 -58.96 -31.88
CA ALA A 31 -3.85 -58.00 -31.29
C ALA A 31 -3.78 -58.01 -29.77
N THR A 32 -3.67 -59.20 -29.16
CA THR A 32 -3.51 -59.35 -27.71
C THR A 32 -2.24 -58.68 -27.21
N PHE A 33 -1.11 -58.84 -27.92
CA PHE A 33 0.16 -58.18 -27.54
C PHE A 33 0.05 -56.67 -27.63
N VAL A 34 -0.63 -56.09 -28.63
CA VAL A 34 -0.87 -54.63 -28.71
C VAL A 34 -1.66 -54.12 -27.50
N VAL A 35 -2.68 -54.89 -27.06
CA VAL A 35 -3.44 -54.54 -25.84
C VAL A 35 -2.53 -54.57 -24.60
N TYR A 36 -1.68 -55.60 -24.47
CA TYR A 36 -0.74 -55.72 -23.36
C TYR A 36 0.28 -54.59 -23.35
N ILE A 37 0.82 -54.18 -24.49
CA ILE A 37 1.73 -53.04 -24.61
C ILE A 37 1.05 -51.77 -24.09
N ASN A 38 -0.19 -51.49 -24.52
CA ASN A 38 -0.92 -50.34 -24.07
C ASN A 38 -1.18 -50.36 -22.54
N ASN A 39 -1.58 -51.51 -22.01
CA ASN A 39 -1.82 -51.71 -20.58
C ASN A 39 -0.55 -51.62 -19.76
N PHE A 40 0.60 -51.97 -20.30
CA PHE A 40 1.90 -51.82 -19.64
C PHE A 40 2.35 -50.34 -19.60
N PHE A 41 2.24 -49.63 -20.73
CA PHE A 41 2.69 -48.21 -20.77
C PHE A 41 1.73 -47.23 -20.11
N ARG A 42 0.44 -47.60 -19.93
CA ARG A 42 -0.57 -46.75 -19.30
C ARG A 42 -0.21 -46.33 -17.87
N PRO A 43 0.15 -47.21 -16.92
CA PRO A 43 0.55 -46.83 -15.58
C PRO A 43 1.88 -46.05 -15.57
N LEU A 44 2.82 -46.33 -16.48
CA LEU A 44 4.08 -45.63 -16.59
C LEU A 44 3.86 -44.13 -16.96
N ARG A 45 2.90 -43.87 -17.86
CA ARG A 45 2.49 -42.48 -18.16
C ARG A 45 1.84 -41.80 -16.95
N GLY A 46 1.03 -42.55 -16.18
CA GLY A 46 0.43 -42.05 -14.93
C GLY A 46 1.48 -41.64 -13.89
N ILE A 47 2.52 -42.43 -13.71
CA ILE A 47 3.64 -42.14 -12.80
C ILE A 47 4.38 -40.88 -13.25
N ALA A 48 4.65 -40.73 -14.55
CA ALA A 48 5.30 -39.51 -15.07
C ALA A 48 4.47 -38.24 -14.82
N MET A 49 3.14 -38.33 -14.99
CA MET A 49 2.21 -37.24 -14.70
C MET A 49 2.19 -36.95 -13.19
N LEU A 50 2.16 -37.97 -12.34
CA LEU A 50 2.18 -37.80 -10.88
C LEU A 50 3.46 -37.09 -10.42
N TYR A 51 4.61 -37.44 -11.01
CA TYR A 51 5.86 -36.73 -10.73
C TYR A 51 5.79 -35.24 -11.06
N ASN A 52 5.23 -34.86 -12.21
CA ASN A 52 5.06 -33.47 -12.58
C ASN A 52 4.10 -32.74 -11.63
N HIS A 53 2.98 -33.38 -11.23
CA HIS A 53 2.08 -32.83 -10.23
C HIS A 53 2.75 -32.63 -8.86
N LEU A 54 3.57 -33.59 -8.44
CA LEU A 54 4.32 -33.50 -7.20
C LEU A 54 5.30 -32.32 -7.22
N GLN A 55 6.05 -32.15 -8.32
CA GLN A 55 6.96 -31.02 -8.49
C GLN A 55 6.23 -29.66 -8.42
N SER A 56 5.09 -29.55 -9.11
CA SER A 56 4.28 -28.34 -9.06
C SER A 56 3.70 -28.08 -7.66
N ALA A 57 3.26 -29.12 -6.95
CA ALA A 57 2.74 -29.01 -5.60
C ALA A 57 3.85 -28.60 -4.60
N LEU A 58 5.07 -29.17 -4.73
CA LEU A 58 6.21 -28.79 -3.90
C LEU A 58 6.63 -27.33 -4.12
N ALA A 59 6.73 -26.89 -5.37
CA ALA A 59 7.03 -25.50 -5.69
C ALA A 59 5.96 -24.52 -5.16
N GLY A 60 4.67 -24.93 -5.22
CA GLY A 60 3.59 -24.16 -4.60
C GLY A 60 3.68 -24.10 -3.07
N ALA A 61 3.98 -25.24 -2.45
CA ALA A 61 4.16 -25.31 -1.00
C ALA A 61 5.36 -24.47 -0.53
N GLU A 62 6.49 -24.53 -1.24
CA GLU A 62 7.68 -23.72 -0.95
C GLU A 62 7.35 -22.21 -0.93
N ARG A 63 6.61 -21.72 -1.94
CA ARG A 63 6.16 -20.34 -1.98
C ARG A 63 5.25 -19.94 -0.84
N ILE A 64 4.37 -20.86 -0.42
CA ILE A 64 3.46 -20.61 0.72
C ILE A 64 4.28 -20.52 2.02
N PHE A 65 5.22 -21.46 2.25
CA PHE A 65 6.06 -21.46 3.45
C PHE A 65 7.02 -20.27 3.45
N GLU A 66 7.58 -19.86 2.30
CA GLU A 66 8.41 -18.65 2.19
C GLU A 66 7.66 -17.40 2.72
N VAL A 67 6.35 -17.30 2.45
CA VAL A 67 5.53 -16.18 2.96
C VAL A 67 5.17 -16.38 4.44
N LEU A 68 4.85 -17.62 4.86
CA LEU A 68 4.46 -17.90 6.26
C LEU A 68 5.64 -17.79 7.24
N ASP A 69 6.83 -18.16 6.79
CA ASP A 69 8.05 -18.15 7.61
C ASP A 69 8.81 -16.81 7.50
N ALA A 70 8.33 -15.87 6.67
CA ALA A 70 8.97 -14.56 6.56
C ALA A 70 8.83 -13.78 7.88
N ASP A 71 9.95 -13.44 8.47
CA ASP A 71 9.98 -12.57 9.65
C ASP A 71 9.56 -11.15 9.27
N PRO A 72 8.68 -10.49 10.05
CA PRO A 72 8.34 -9.10 9.84
C PRO A 72 9.58 -8.21 9.90
N ALA A 73 9.81 -7.39 8.88
CA ALA A 73 10.95 -6.46 8.83
C ALA A 73 10.91 -5.42 9.96
N VAL A 74 9.71 -5.09 10.45
CA VAL A 74 9.48 -4.22 11.61
C VAL A 74 8.56 -4.96 12.57
N ALA A 75 9.04 -5.22 13.79
CA ALA A 75 8.29 -5.86 14.85
C ALA A 75 8.28 -4.97 16.11
N ASP A 76 7.28 -5.16 16.96
CA ASP A 76 7.27 -4.49 18.26
C ASP A 76 8.34 -5.11 19.17
N ALA A 77 9.06 -4.26 19.89
CA ALA A 77 9.98 -4.72 20.92
C ALA A 77 9.21 -5.45 22.03
N GLY A 78 9.83 -6.45 22.67
CA GLY A 78 9.16 -7.23 23.72
C GLY A 78 8.71 -6.41 24.94
N ASP A 79 9.27 -5.21 25.13
CA ASP A 79 8.93 -4.22 26.16
C ASP A 79 8.21 -2.99 25.61
N ALA A 80 7.76 -3.02 24.35
CA ALA A 80 7.05 -1.92 23.72
C ALA A 80 5.78 -1.54 24.50
N ARG A 81 5.57 -0.23 24.67
CA ARG A 81 4.44 0.31 25.45
C ARG A 81 3.43 0.98 24.51
N PRO A 82 2.15 1.01 24.87
CA PRO A 82 1.17 1.79 24.11
C PRO A 82 1.50 3.29 24.14
N LEU A 83 1.41 3.94 22.97
CA LEU A 83 1.49 5.39 22.83
C LEU A 83 0.07 5.95 23.07
N VAL A 84 -0.12 6.64 24.21
CA VAL A 84 -1.43 7.17 24.63
C VAL A 84 -1.34 8.65 25.00
N ASP A 85 -2.47 9.36 24.88
CA ASP A 85 -2.63 10.76 25.32
C ASP A 85 -1.57 11.72 24.79
N ILE A 86 -1.22 11.61 23.51
CA ILE A 86 -0.20 12.44 22.88
C ILE A 86 -0.72 13.84 22.55
N ALA A 87 0.17 14.84 22.68
CA ALA A 87 -0.02 16.19 22.14
C ALA A 87 0.27 16.21 20.61
N GLY A 88 1.17 15.36 20.15
CA GLY A 88 1.51 15.16 18.75
C GLY A 88 2.73 15.97 18.28
N ALA A 89 3.65 16.37 19.17
CA ALA A 89 4.92 16.93 18.74
C ALA A 89 5.81 15.84 18.14
N VAL A 90 6.40 16.10 16.97
CA VAL A 90 7.22 15.12 16.22
C VAL A 90 8.63 15.69 16.07
N ALA A 91 9.66 14.84 16.29
CA ALA A 91 11.03 15.17 15.96
C ALA A 91 11.74 14.02 15.25
N PHE A 92 12.51 14.37 14.21
CA PHE A 92 13.51 13.53 13.57
C PHE A 92 14.87 14.07 14.03
N GLU A 93 15.72 13.21 14.53
CA GLU A 93 17.03 13.56 15.06
C GLU A 93 18.10 12.76 14.32
N ASP A 94 18.84 13.43 13.43
CA ASP A 94 19.94 12.90 12.63
C ASP A 94 19.59 11.60 11.88
N VAL A 95 18.38 11.55 11.28
CA VAL A 95 17.82 10.36 10.67
C VAL A 95 18.50 10.07 9.35
N THR A 96 19.08 8.88 9.25
CA THR A 96 19.59 8.29 8.01
C THR A 96 18.83 7.01 7.70
N PHE A 97 18.41 6.85 6.43
CA PHE A 97 17.65 5.69 5.98
C PHE A 97 17.82 5.41 4.49
N GLY A 98 17.88 4.14 4.12
CA GLY A 98 17.79 3.64 2.75
C GLY A 98 16.99 2.32 2.68
N TYR A 99 16.24 2.14 1.60
CA TYR A 99 15.53 0.87 1.35
C TYR A 99 16.49 -0.29 1.04
N GLU A 100 17.66 0.04 0.50
CA GLU A 100 18.81 -0.85 0.32
C GLU A 100 19.94 -0.35 1.22
N SER A 101 20.67 -1.25 1.87
CA SER A 101 21.67 -0.89 2.90
C SER A 101 22.81 0.00 2.40
N ASP A 102 23.10 -0.04 1.09
CA ASP A 102 24.19 0.71 0.43
C ASP A 102 23.73 1.97 -0.31
N LYS A 103 22.40 2.26 -0.30
CA LYS A 103 21.82 3.41 -0.99
C LYS A 103 20.95 4.24 -0.05
N PRO A 104 21.52 5.22 0.68
CA PRO A 104 20.76 6.10 1.54
C PRO A 104 19.79 6.96 0.70
N VAL A 105 18.53 7.04 1.16
CA VAL A 105 17.49 7.88 0.59
C VAL A 105 17.28 9.14 1.43
N LEU A 106 17.49 9.05 2.75
CA LEU A 106 17.56 10.18 3.66
C LEU A 106 18.92 10.18 4.35
N GLN A 107 19.51 11.35 4.54
CA GLN A 107 20.84 11.52 5.11
C GLN A 107 20.82 12.67 6.13
N ASP A 108 21.10 12.37 7.38
CA ASP A 108 21.21 13.33 8.49
C ASP A 108 19.99 14.28 8.60
N VAL A 109 18.79 13.73 8.40
CA VAL A 109 17.56 14.54 8.41
C VAL A 109 17.20 14.87 9.84
N THR A 110 17.23 16.17 10.15
CA THR A 110 16.78 16.73 11.43
C THR A 110 15.64 17.70 11.16
N LEU A 111 14.47 17.46 11.79
CA LEU A 111 13.30 18.31 11.71
C LEU A 111 12.49 18.23 13.00
N THR A 112 11.74 19.29 13.29
CA THR A 112 10.83 19.34 14.43
C THR A 112 9.50 19.94 14.02
N ALA A 113 8.41 19.34 14.49
CA ALA A 113 7.05 19.85 14.38
C ALA A 113 6.46 19.97 15.78
N ALA A 114 6.09 21.17 16.18
CA ALA A 114 5.37 21.37 17.44
C ALA A 114 3.96 20.78 17.34
N ALA A 115 3.37 20.43 18.50
CA ALA A 115 1.98 19.97 18.54
C ALA A 115 1.04 21.01 17.90
N GLY A 116 0.20 20.55 16.99
CA GLY A 116 -0.75 21.38 16.23
C GLY A 116 -0.14 22.16 15.06
N GLN A 117 1.14 21.95 14.73
CA GLN A 117 1.83 22.66 13.66
C GLN A 117 1.65 21.94 12.31
N THR A 118 1.47 22.72 11.25
CA THR A 118 1.44 22.21 9.88
C THR A 118 2.81 22.35 9.22
N ILE A 119 3.40 21.22 8.83
CA ILE A 119 4.68 21.11 8.12
C ILE A 119 4.44 20.74 6.66
N ALA A 120 4.86 21.58 5.73
CA ALA A 120 4.83 21.24 4.31
C ALA A 120 6.19 20.72 3.83
N LEU A 121 6.19 19.52 3.24
CA LEU A 121 7.35 18.90 2.62
C LEU A 121 7.39 19.30 1.13
N VAL A 122 8.45 19.99 0.72
CA VAL A 122 8.61 20.51 -0.64
C VAL A 122 9.92 20.00 -1.23
N GLY A 123 9.97 19.76 -2.53
CA GLY A 123 11.17 19.30 -3.23
C GLY A 123 10.85 18.51 -4.50
N PRO A 124 11.83 18.20 -5.34
CA PRO A 124 11.64 17.45 -6.58
C PRO A 124 11.15 16.01 -6.32
N THR A 125 10.67 15.37 -7.37
CA THR A 125 10.30 13.95 -7.30
C THR A 125 11.55 13.12 -6.99
N GLY A 126 11.42 12.17 -6.04
CA GLY A 126 12.55 11.35 -5.60
C GLY A 126 13.40 11.97 -4.48
N ALA A 127 13.15 13.19 -4.03
CA ALA A 127 13.92 13.86 -2.98
C ALA A 127 13.82 13.20 -1.57
N GLY A 128 12.91 12.24 -1.35
CA GLY A 128 12.75 11.56 -0.06
C GLY A 128 11.49 11.94 0.75
N LYS A 129 10.61 12.81 0.24
CA LYS A 129 9.38 13.26 0.94
C LYS A 129 8.49 12.10 1.43
N THR A 130 8.19 11.15 0.53
CA THR A 130 7.39 9.96 0.87
C THR A 130 8.12 9.06 1.88
N THR A 131 9.44 9.04 1.86
CA THR A 131 10.24 8.26 2.81
C THR A 131 10.12 8.84 4.22
N VAL A 132 10.09 10.16 4.39
CA VAL A 132 9.81 10.81 5.70
C VAL A 132 8.46 10.33 6.26
N ILE A 133 7.42 10.30 5.41
CA ILE A 133 6.09 9.81 5.78
C ILE A 133 6.10 8.32 6.18
N ASN A 134 6.78 7.49 5.39
CA ASN A 134 6.88 6.06 5.65
C ASN A 134 7.58 5.76 6.98
N LEU A 135 8.61 6.53 7.31
CA LEU A 135 9.34 6.40 8.58
C LEU A 135 8.50 6.89 9.76
N LEU A 136 7.78 8.01 9.63
CA LEU A 136 6.87 8.49 10.67
C LEU A 136 5.76 7.47 10.97
N SER A 137 5.26 6.77 9.93
CA SER A 137 4.27 5.69 10.07
C SER A 137 4.86 4.36 10.56
N ARG A 138 6.19 4.34 10.77
CA ARG A 138 6.95 3.14 11.13
C ARG A 138 6.63 1.95 10.21
N PHE A 139 6.62 2.19 8.89
CA PHE A 139 6.65 1.10 7.91
C PHE A 139 8.06 0.53 7.78
N TYR A 140 9.06 1.30 8.19
CA TYR A 140 10.47 0.93 8.29
C TYR A 140 11.06 1.54 9.56
N ASP A 141 12.04 0.90 10.16
CA ASP A 141 12.85 1.47 11.24
C ASP A 141 14.06 2.20 10.64
N VAL A 142 14.49 3.29 11.27
CA VAL A 142 15.64 4.09 10.83
C VAL A 142 16.95 3.31 11.02
N GLN A 143 17.93 3.53 10.14
CA GLN A 143 19.27 2.92 10.23
C GLN A 143 20.13 3.66 11.26
N ASP A 144 20.10 5.00 11.21
CA ASP A 144 20.76 5.86 12.18
C ASP A 144 19.81 6.97 12.64
N GLY A 145 20.06 7.53 13.81
CA GLY A 145 19.20 8.54 14.43
C GLY A 145 17.96 7.95 15.09
N ARG A 146 16.97 8.81 15.31
CA ARG A 146 15.70 8.43 15.90
C ARG A 146 14.55 9.35 15.49
N ILE A 147 13.33 8.82 15.56
CA ILE A 147 12.10 9.59 15.40
C ILE A 147 11.33 9.51 16.70
N THR A 148 10.90 10.66 17.21
CA THR A 148 10.17 10.73 18.46
C THR A 148 8.80 11.41 18.28
N ILE A 149 7.82 10.95 19.08
CA ILE A 149 6.53 11.62 19.25
C ILE A 149 6.41 11.97 20.74
N ASP A 150 6.23 13.26 21.04
CA ASP A 150 6.26 13.81 22.41
C ASP A 150 7.48 13.33 23.22
N GLY A 151 8.64 13.21 22.55
CA GLY A 151 9.90 12.76 23.14
C GLY A 151 10.03 11.24 23.31
N GLN A 152 9.02 10.44 22.94
CA GLN A 152 9.08 8.98 22.97
C GLN A 152 9.54 8.44 21.61
N ASP A 153 10.60 7.63 21.58
CA ASP A 153 11.08 6.99 20.36
C ASP A 153 10.02 6.00 19.83
N ILE A 154 9.63 6.16 18.56
CA ILE A 154 8.59 5.34 17.95
C ILE A 154 8.92 3.84 17.91
N ARG A 155 10.20 3.46 18.06
CA ARG A 155 10.62 2.05 18.15
C ARG A 155 10.31 1.41 19.50
N THR A 156 10.08 2.21 20.54
CA THR A 156 9.75 1.74 21.90
C THR A 156 8.26 1.64 22.19
N VAL A 157 7.43 2.04 21.22
CA VAL A 157 5.98 1.96 21.33
C VAL A 157 5.40 0.88 20.41
N THR A 158 4.18 0.39 20.71
CA THR A 158 3.52 -0.59 19.84
C THR A 158 3.04 0.05 18.55
N GLN A 159 3.21 -0.64 17.42
CA GLN A 159 2.80 -0.15 16.10
C GLN A 159 1.31 0.17 16.03
N ASP A 160 0.47 -0.65 16.67
CA ASP A 160 -0.98 -0.45 16.71
C ASP A 160 -1.33 0.88 17.39
N SER A 161 -0.74 1.16 18.57
CA SER A 161 -0.98 2.41 19.29
C SER A 161 -0.41 3.62 18.54
N LEU A 162 0.75 3.51 17.91
CA LEU A 162 1.33 4.55 17.06
C LEU A 162 0.40 4.87 15.89
N ARG A 163 0.03 3.85 15.10
CA ARG A 163 -0.78 4.02 13.90
C ARG A 163 -2.20 4.48 14.19
N SER A 164 -2.76 4.17 15.36
CA SER A 164 -4.05 4.70 15.79
C SER A 164 -4.04 6.22 16.02
N GLN A 165 -2.87 6.81 16.28
CA GLN A 165 -2.69 8.25 16.42
C GLN A 165 -2.41 8.96 15.08
N LEU A 166 -2.19 8.21 14.00
CA LEU A 166 -1.89 8.73 12.67
C LEU A 166 -3.11 8.65 11.75
N GLY A 167 -3.45 9.75 11.10
CA GLY A 167 -4.45 9.78 10.02
C GLY A 167 -3.76 10.01 8.69
N ILE A 168 -3.96 9.12 7.73
CA ILE A 168 -3.33 9.21 6.41
C ILE A 168 -4.39 9.46 5.35
N VAL A 169 -4.24 10.54 4.59
CA VAL A 169 -5.05 10.83 3.41
C VAL A 169 -4.14 10.83 2.19
N LEU A 170 -4.19 9.73 1.43
CA LEU A 170 -3.36 9.52 0.24
C LEU A 170 -3.98 10.17 -0.99
N GLN A 171 -3.14 10.50 -1.99
CA GLN A 171 -3.54 10.94 -3.32
C GLN A 171 -4.51 9.95 -3.99
N ASP A 172 -4.13 8.68 -4.04
CA ASP A 172 -4.96 7.61 -4.56
C ASP A 172 -5.77 6.98 -3.41
N THR A 173 -6.98 7.47 -3.26
CA THR A 173 -7.89 7.00 -2.22
C THR A 173 -8.43 5.62 -2.54
N PHE A 174 -8.18 4.67 -1.66
CA PHE A 174 -8.76 3.33 -1.72
C PHE A 174 -10.10 3.28 -0.98
N LEU A 175 -11.13 2.76 -1.65
CA LEU A 175 -12.43 2.45 -1.07
C LEU A 175 -12.70 0.95 -1.15
N PHE A 176 -13.24 0.39 -0.08
CA PHE A 176 -13.66 -1.01 0.00
C PHE A 176 -14.97 -1.24 -0.75
N ALA A 177 -15.15 -2.44 -1.28
CA ALA A 177 -16.39 -2.88 -1.94
C ALA A 177 -17.51 -3.14 -0.90
N ASP A 178 -17.95 -2.09 -0.22
CA ASP A 178 -18.96 -2.08 0.82
C ASP A 178 -19.83 -0.83 0.72
N THR A 179 -20.70 -0.51 1.67
CA THR A 179 -21.51 0.71 1.67
C THR A 179 -20.65 1.97 1.84
N VAL A 180 -21.18 3.13 1.46
CA VAL A 180 -20.56 4.43 1.77
C VAL A 180 -20.44 4.61 3.27
N MET A 181 -21.48 4.20 4.02
CA MET A 181 -21.51 4.24 5.49
C MET A 181 -20.32 3.49 6.08
N ASP A 182 -20.10 2.25 5.66
CA ASP A 182 -19.04 1.40 6.20
C ASP A 182 -17.66 1.85 5.75
N ASN A 183 -17.54 2.41 4.55
CA ASN A 183 -16.29 3.03 4.11
C ASN A 183 -15.87 4.20 4.99
N ILE A 184 -16.79 5.04 5.47
CA ILE A 184 -16.48 6.12 6.41
C ILE A 184 -16.24 5.55 7.80
N ARG A 185 -17.09 4.60 8.25
CA ARG A 185 -16.99 3.91 9.57
C ARG A 185 -15.66 3.17 9.74
N TYR A 186 -14.97 2.82 8.65
CA TYR A 186 -13.63 2.24 8.73
C TYR A 186 -12.62 3.09 9.50
N GLY A 187 -12.83 4.42 9.60
CA GLY A 187 -12.02 5.30 10.45
C GLY A 187 -12.16 4.98 11.95
N ARG A 188 -13.34 4.53 12.40
CA ARG A 188 -13.61 4.08 13.76
C ARG A 188 -14.79 3.10 13.75
N LEU A 189 -14.48 1.80 13.77
CA LEU A 189 -15.47 0.73 13.60
C LEU A 189 -16.62 0.75 14.63
N ALA A 190 -16.37 1.27 15.83
CA ALA A 190 -17.37 1.40 16.89
C ALA A 190 -18.27 2.66 16.76
N ALA A 191 -18.08 3.48 15.72
CA ALA A 191 -18.84 4.71 15.52
C ALA A 191 -20.31 4.42 15.18
N THR A 192 -21.20 5.22 15.75
CA THR A 192 -22.63 5.22 15.41
C THR A 192 -22.89 5.85 14.04
N ASP A 193 -24.05 5.58 13.44
CA ASP A 193 -24.46 6.18 12.17
C ASP A 193 -24.47 7.71 12.22
N ASP A 194 -24.91 8.28 13.35
CA ASP A 194 -24.94 9.74 13.55
C ASP A 194 -23.54 10.35 13.55
N GLU A 195 -22.54 9.69 14.14
CA GLU A 195 -21.15 10.11 14.13
C GLU A 195 -20.55 10.02 12.71
N VAL A 196 -20.87 8.96 11.96
CA VAL A 196 -20.47 8.81 10.54
C VAL A 196 -21.07 9.94 9.70
N ILE A 197 -22.36 10.25 9.87
CA ILE A 197 -23.03 11.34 9.16
C ILE A 197 -22.44 12.69 9.55
N ALA A 198 -22.10 12.91 10.82
CA ALA A 198 -21.44 14.14 11.27
C ALA A 198 -20.07 14.31 10.62
N ALA A 199 -19.23 13.25 10.57
CA ALA A 199 -17.94 13.25 9.89
C ALA A 199 -18.10 13.55 8.39
N ALA A 200 -19.09 12.94 7.72
CA ALA A 200 -19.37 13.20 6.31
C ALA A 200 -19.77 14.66 6.05
N LYS A 201 -20.53 15.29 6.95
CA LYS A 201 -20.87 16.73 6.86
C LYS A 201 -19.63 17.59 7.02
N MET A 202 -18.77 17.31 7.99
CA MET A 202 -17.52 18.05 8.19
C MET A 202 -16.59 17.94 7.00
N ALA A 203 -16.59 16.77 6.33
CA ALA A 203 -15.82 16.53 5.10
C ALA A 203 -16.47 17.10 3.83
N ASN A 204 -17.57 17.84 3.90
CA ASN A 204 -18.34 18.26 2.74
C ASN A 204 -18.82 17.11 1.84
N ALA A 205 -18.99 15.88 2.37
CA ALA A 205 -19.41 14.70 1.61
C ALA A 205 -20.91 14.46 1.63
N ASP A 206 -21.61 14.83 2.71
CA ASP A 206 -23.04 14.53 2.96
C ASP A 206 -23.97 15.00 1.80
N TRP A 207 -23.67 16.14 1.17
CA TRP A 207 -24.51 16.70 0.11
C TRP A 207 -24.57 15.81 -1.14
N PHE A 208 -23.47 15.17 -1.53
CA PHE A 208 -23.49 14.26 -2.67
C PHE A 208 -23.99 12.88 -2.27
N ILE A 209 -23.64 12.40 -1.06
CA ILE A 209 -24.09 11.10 -0.56
C ILE A 209 -25.61 11.03 -0.55
N ARG A 210 -26.30 12.04 -0.04
CA ARG A 210 -27.78 12.10 -0.01
C ARG A 210 -28.43 12.12 -1.39
N ARG A 211 -27.70 12.44 -2.45
CA ARG A 211 -28.17 12.41 -3.84
C ARG A 211 -27.97 11.08 -4.53
N LEU A 212 -27.25 10.16 -3.91
CA LEU A 212 -27.10 8.79 -4.42
C LEU A 212 -28.44 8.05 -4.25
N PRO A 213 -28.75 7.09 -5.14
CA PRO A 213 -30.01 6.35 -5.10
C PRO A 213 -30.35 5.69 -3.76
N GLN A 214 -29.34 5.25 -3.02
CA GLN A 214 -29.47 4.60 -1.71
C GLN A 214 -28.80 5.41 -0.59
N GLY A 215 -28.40 6.67 -0.84
CA GLY A 215 -27.73 7.52 0.14
C GLY A 215 -26.46 6.84 0.71
N TYR A 216 -26.37 6.77 2.02
CA TYR A 216 -25.27 6.14 2.74
C TYR A 216 -25.17 4.62 2.53
N GLU A 217 -26.28 3.95 2.19
CA GLU A 217 -26.32 2.51 1.88
C GLU A 217 -25.89 2.18 0.46
N THR A 218 -25.52 3.19 -0.33
CA THR A 218 -25.03 2.99 -1.70
C THR A 218 -23.74 2.17 -1.67
N LYS A 219 -23.73 1.05 -2.43
CA LYS A 219 -22.56 0.20 -2.55
C LYS A 219 -21.48 0.84 -3.40
N VAL A 220 -20.29 0.84 -2.87
CA VAL A 220 -19.07 1.23 -3.54
C VAL A 220 -18.59 0.04 -4.38
N SER A 221 -18.35 0.25 -5.68
CA SER A 221 -17.73 -0.78 -6.52
C SER A 221 -16.26 -0.99 -6.14
N GLU A 222 -15.66 -2.07 -6.60
CA GLU A 222 -14.24 -2.35 -6.36
C GLU A 222 -13.40 -1.10 -6.68
N LYS A 223 -12.56 -0.67 -5.73
CA LYS A 223 -11.75 0.57 -5.78
C LYS A 223 -12.55 1.88 -5.99
N GLY A 224 -13.87 1.86 -5.84
CA GLY A 224 -14.71 3.06 -5.94
C GLY A 224 -14.86 3.63 -7.35
N HIS A 225 -14.80 2.80 -8.40
CA HIS A 225 -14.91 3.27 -9.79
C HIS A 225 -16.24 3.96 -10.12
N ASN A 226 -17.28 3.75 -9.32
CA ASN A 226 -18.58 4.42 -9.47
C ASN A 226 -18.62 5.85 -8.85
N PHE A 227 -17.51 6.33 -8.28
CA PHE A 227 -17.36 7.68 -7.73
C PHE A 227 -16.29 8.47 -8.48
N SER A 228 -16.48 9.80 -8.60
CA SER A 228 -15.42 10.67 -9.12
C SER A 228 -14.22 10.69 -8.15
N GLN A 229 -13.04 11.09 -8.64
CA GLN A 229 -11.83 11.20 -7.81
C GLN A 229 -12.07 12.13 -6.61
N GLY A 230 -12.71 13.29 -6.82
CA GLY A 230 -13.03 14.21 -5.74
C GLY A 230 -14.00 13.63 -4.71
N GLN A 231 -15.04 12.88 -5.15
CA GLN A 231 -15.95 12.19 -4.22
C GLN A 231 -15.21 11.14 -3.38
N ARG A 232 -14.33 10.34 -3.98
CA ARG A 232 -13.50 9.38 -3.24
C ARG A 232 -12.63 10.08 -2.19
N GLN A 233 -12.03 11.22 -2.56
CA GLN A 233 -11.19 12.00 -1.65
C GLN A 233 -12.00 12.57 -0.48
N LEU A 234 -13.21 13.11 -0.72
CA LEU A 234 -14.11 13.57 0.36
C LEU A 234 -14.50 12.43 1.31
N LEU A 235 -14.72 11.20 0.80
CA LEU A 235 -14.98 10.02 1.65
C LEU A 235 -13.74 9.64 2.48
N ALA A 236 -12.53 9.72 1.92
CA ALA A 236 -11.30 9.50 2.69
C ALA A 236 -11.08 10.54 3.78
N ILE A 237 -11.38 11.81 3.50
CA ILE A 237 -11.33 12.89 4.50
C ILE A 237 -12.37 12.62 5.61
N ALA A 238 -13.60 12.20 5.27
CA ALA A 238 -14.62 11.83 6.25
C ALA A 238 -14.15 10.68 7.15
N ARG A 239 -13.49 9.66 6.58
CA ARG A 239 -12.85 8.56 7.31
C ARG A 239 -11.80 9.08 8.28
N ALA A 240 -10.93 9.99 7.85
CA ALA A 240 -9.89 10.58 8.69
C ALA A 240 -10.47 11.46 9.80
N ILE A 241 -11.51 12.24 9.53
CA ILE A 241 -12.24 13.03 10.54
C ILE A 241 -12.84 12.11 11.62
N LEU A 242 -13.47 11.00 11.21
CA LEU A 242 -14.09 10.05 12.13
C LEU A 242 -13.06 9.32 13.00
N ALA A 243 -11.87 9.05 12.47
CA ALA A 243 -10.76 8.43 13.20
C ALA A 243 -10.20 9.36 14.29
N ASP A 244 -10.30 10.68 14.12
CA ASP A 244 -9.83 11.72 15.05
C ASP A 244 -8.37 11.55 15.50
N PRO A 245 -7.41 11.41 14.57
CA PRO A 245 -5.99 11.24 14.90
C PRO A 245 -5.37 12.54 15.42
N ARG A 246 -4.25 12.43 16.16
CA ARG A 246 -3.47 13.60 16.62
C ARG A 246 -2.47 14.10 15.57
N ILE A 247 -2.00 13.21 14.72
CA ILE A 247 -1.04 13.54 13.65
C ILE A 247 -1.66 13.17 12.31
N LEU A 248 -1.57 14.07 11.34
CA LEU A 248 -2.07 13.90 9.99
C LEU A 248 -0.94 13.80 8.98
N ILE A 249 -1.12 12.95 8.03
CA ILE A 249 -0.26 12.77 6.87
C ILE A 249 -1.13 12.98 5.63
N LEU A 250 -0.84 14.02 4.87
CA LEU A 250 -1.62 14.40 3.69
C LEU A 250 -0.73 14.36 2.45
N ASP A 251 -1.09 13.53 1.47
CA ASP A 251 -0.44 13.51 0.16
C ASP A 251 -1.35 14.19 -0.86
N GLU A 252 -0.99 15.44 -1.23
CA GLU A 252 -1.87 16.37 -1.93
C GLU A 252 -1.58 16.44 -3.43
N ALA A 253 -1.95 15.43 -4.20
CA ALA A 253 -1.92 15.52 -5.66
C ALA A 253 -3.34 15.35 -6.24
N THR A 254 -3.97 16.46 -6.67
CA THR A 254 -5.28 16.47 -7.32
C THR A 254 -5.18 17.12 -8.70
N SER A 255 -4.64 16.41 -9.67
CA SER A 255 -4.50 16.90 -11.06
C SER A 255 -5.77 16.79 -11.93
N SER A 256 -6.86 16.21 -11.40
CA SER A 256 -8.03 15.82 -12.21
C SER A 256 -9.39 16.05 -11.54
N VAL A 257 -9.51 17.07 -10.69
CA VAL A 257 -10.76 17.41 -9.99
C VAL A 257 -11.26 18.78 -10.49
N ASP A 258 -12.58 18.91 -10.67
CA ASP A 258 -13.17 20.21 -11.03
C ASP A 258 -13.00 21.24 -9.91
N THR A 259 -12.96 22.52 -10.28
CA THR A 259 -12.65 23.65 -9.35
C THR A 259 -13.59 23.72 -8.14
N ARG A 260 -14.86 23.37 -8.30
CA ARG A 260 -15.84 23.43 -7.21
C ARG A 260 -15.59 22.32 -6.17
N THR A 261 -15.39 21.10 -6.65
CA THR A 261 -15.07 19.95 -5.78
C THR A 261 -13.71 20.15 -5.13
N GLU A 262 -12.75 20.74 -5.85
CA GLU A 262 -11.45 21.11 -5.32
C GLU A 262 -11.56 22.06 -4.13
N GLN A 263 -12.37 23.12 -4.23
CA GLN A 263 -12.62 24.04 -3.12
C GLN A 263 -13.22 23.32 -1.90
N GLN A 264 -14.18 22.40 -2.12
CA GLN A 264 -14.78 21.59 -1.04
C GLN A 264 -13.76 20.68 -0.34
N ILE A 265 -12.84 20.09 -1.11
CA ILE A 265 -11.75 19.26 -0.57
C ILE A 265 -10.82 20.13 0.29
N GLN A 266 -10.41 21.31 -0.20
CA GLN A 266 -9.56 22.24 0.54
C GLN A 266 -10.18 22.66 1.88
N GLU A 267 -11.45 23.07 1.85
CA GLU A 267 -12.18 23.43 3.08
C GLU A 267 -12.26 22.26 4.06
N ALA A 268 -12.47 21.03 3.57
CA ALA A 268 -12.53 19.84 4.40
C ALA A 268 -11.15 19.49 5.00
N LEU A 269 -10.07 19.63 4.22
CA LEU A 269 -8.70 19.43 4.70
C LEU A 269 -8.31 20.46 5.77
N LEU A 270 -8.64 21.73 5.59
CA LEU A 270 -8.39 22.77 6.60
C LEU A 270 -9.09 22.47 7.93
N ARG A 271 -10.37 22.04 7.87
CA ARG A 271 -11.07 21.59 9.09
C ARG A 271 -10.45 20.34 9.72
N LEU A 272 -9.98 19.41 8.88
CA LEU A 272 -9.30 18.20 9.37
C LEU A 272 -7.98 18.55 10.06
N MET A 273 -7.20 19.51 9.55
CA MET A 273 -5.91 19.93 10.13
C MET A 273 -6.04 20.75 11.41
N ASP A 274 -7.18 21.40 11.64
CA ASP A 274 -7.37 22.30 12.78
C ASP A 274 -7.09 21.59 14.12
N GLY A 275 -6.14 22.14 14.89
CA GLY A 275 -5.72 21.61 16.19
C GLY A 275 -4.91 20.31 16.13
N ARG A 276 -4.44 19.87 14.96
CA ARG A 276 -3.64 18.65 14.77
C ARG A 276 -2.28 18.95 14.15
N THR A 277 -1.28 18.14 14.48
CA THR A 277 0.01 18.21 13.78
C THR A 277 -0.14 17.60 12.40
N ALA A 278 0.22 18.33 11.35
CA ALA A 278 0.03 17.88 9.98
C ALA A 278 1.34 17.88 9.18
N PHE A 279 1.65 16.76 8.53
CA PHE A 279 2.69 16.66 7.52
C PHE A 279 2.03 16.60 6.15
N VAL A 280 2.33 17.57 5.29
CA VAL A 280 1.70 17.69 3.97
C VAL A 280 2.77 17.59 2.89
N ILE A 281 2.67 16.59 1.99
CA ILE A 281 3.43 16.60 0.74
C ILE A 281 2.73 17.62 -0.18
N ALA A 282 3.29 18.81 -0.22
CA ALA A 282 2.62 19.93 -0.85
C ALA A 282 2.88 19.94 -2.36
N HIS A 283 1.80 19.77 -3.13
CA HIS A 283 1.76 19.96 -4.57
C HIS A 283 0.96 21.21 -4.97
N ARG A 284 0.43 21.95 -3.98
CA ARG A 284 -0.42 23.15 -4.20
C ARG A 284 0.14 24.36 -3.48
N LEU A 285 0.10 25.48 -4.18
CA LEU A 285 0.54 26.76 -3.63
C LEU A 285 -0.29 27.22 -2.43
N SER A 286 -1.60 26.92 -2.41
CA SER A 286 -2.48 27.27 -1.30
C SER A 286 -2.03 26.62 0.02
N THR A 287 -1.72 25.36 -0.01
CA THR A 287 -1.26 24.58 1.15
C THR A 287 0.12 25.02 1.60
N ILE A 288 1.03 25.27 0.64
CA ILE A 288 2.39 25.78 0.92
C ILE A 288 2.32 27.13 1.67
N ARG A 289 1.42 28.02 1.25
CA ARG A 289 1.30 29.35 1.88
C ARG A 289 0.70 29.33 3.29
N GLN A 290 -0.14 28.33 3.58
CA GLN A 290 -0.82 28.21 4.87
C GLN A 290 -0.05 27.34 5.88
N ALA A 291 1.01 26.67 5.47
CA ALA A 291 1.84 25.89 6.35
C ALA A 291 2.63 26.80 7.31
N ASP A 292 2.70 26.39 8.58
CA ASP A 292 3.49 27.09 9.60
C ASP A 292 4.98 27.03 9.28
N GLN A 293 5.40 25.94 8.63
CA GLN A 293 6.79 25.69 8.28
C GLN A 293 6.88 24.87 7.00
N LEU A 294 7.83 25.23 6.15
CA LEU A 294 8.24 24.45 5.00
C LEU A 294 9.56 23.78 5.25
N LEU A 295 9.68 22.54 4.85
CA LEU A 295 10.91 21.77 4.78
C LEU A 295 11.22 21.47 3.32
N VAL A 296 12.29 22.05 2.82
CA VAL A 296 12.75 21.83 1.46
C VAL A 296 13.74 20.67 1.46
N ILE A 297 13.36 19.60 0.79
CA ILE A 297 14.16 18.37 0.74
C ILE A 297 14.71 18.22 -0.68
N ASP A 298 16.00 18.03 -0.77
CA ASP A 298 16.69 17.71 -2.00
C ASP A 298 17.77 16.67 -1.74
N ASP A 299 17.88 15.68 -2.62
CA ASP A 299 18.83 14.55 -2.52
C ASP A 299 18.91 13.93 -1.10
N GLY A 300 17.74 13.73 -0.49
CA GLY A 300 17.60 13.10 0.84
C GLY A 300 17.99 13.97 2.02
N ARG A 301 18.23 15.27 1.85
CA ARG A 301 18.61 16.22 2.92
C ARG A 301 17.63 17.36 3.04
N VAL A 302 17.44 17.86 4.24
CA VAL A 302 16.75 19.13 4.46
C VAL A 302 17.73 20.26 4.16
N ILE A 303 17.53 20.96 3.02
CA ILE A 303 18.43 22.02 2.55
C ILE A 303 17.99 23.41 2.97
N GLU A 304 16.69 23.61 3.13
CA GLU A 304 16.10 24.89 3.59
C GLU A 304 14.91 24.62 4.52
N GLN A 305 14.72 25.50 5.49
CA GLN A 305 13.63 25.42 6.45
C GLN A 305 13.16 26.84 6.82
N GLY A 306 11.86 27.08 6.80
CA GLY A 306 11.30 28.39 7.11
C GLY A 306 9.83 28.52 6.72
N THR A 307 9.30 29.75 6.75
CA THR A 307 7.97 30.07 6.22
C THR A 307 8.05 30.35 4.72
N HIS A 308 6.91 30.32 4.02
CA HIS A 308 6.82 30.67 2.61
C HIS A 308 7.51 32.01 2.30
N ASP A 309 7.16 33.05 3.05
CA ASP A 309 7.70 34.39 2.82
C ASP A 309 9.19 34.50 3.11
N SER A 310 9.67 33.84 4.17
CA SER A 310 11.10 33.86 4.54
C SER A 310 11.97 33.16 3.50
N LEU A 311 11.50 32.01 2.97
CA LEU A 311 12.25 31.25 1.97
C LEU A 311 12.22 31.94 0.59
N LEU A 312 11.13 32.59 0.21
CA LEU A 312 11.09 33.44 -0.99
C LEU A 312 12.05 34.61 -0.89
N ALA A 313 12.10 35.27 0.27
CA ALA A 313 12.99 36.39 0.49
C ALA A 313 14.47 36.00 0.48
N ALA A 314 14.80 34.78 0.91
CA ALA A 314 16.15 34.22 0.91
C ALA A 314 16.70 33.97 -0.51
N LYS A 315 15.82 33.86 -1.54
CA LYS A 315 16.19 33.60 -2.95
C LYS A 315 17.07 32.36 -3.12
N GLY A 316 16.80 31.32 -2.32
CA GLY A 316 17.49 30.04 -2.36
C GLY A 316 16.80 29.02 -3.29
N PHE A 317 17.04 27.75 -3.03
CA PHE A 317 16.50 26.63 -3.83
C PHE A 317 14.96 26.65 -3.89
N TYR A 318 14.30 26.95 -2.77
CA TYR A 318 12.84 27.07 -2.73
C TYR A 318 12.32 28.17 -3.67
N HIS A 319 12.99 29.32 -3.69
CA HIS A 319 12.62 30.43 -4.58
C HIS A 319 12.69 29.99 -6.04
N ASP A 320 13.78 29.32 -6.44
CA ASP A 320 13.97 28.86 -7.83
C ASP A 320 12.97 27.77 -8.20
N LEU A 321 12.67 26.85 -7.28
CA LEU A 321 11.62 25.83 -7.45
C LEU A 321 10.22 26.43 -7.59
N TYR A 322 9.96 27.54 -6.88
CA TYR A 322 8.66 28.22 -6.94
C TYR A 322 8.48 29.03 -8.23
N MET A 323 9.57 29.54 -8.84
CA MET A 323 9.55 30.37 -10.03
C MET A 323 9.63 29.56 -11.34
N SER A 324 9.98 28.26 -11.27
CA SER A 324 10.06 27.32 -12.41
C SER A 324 8.70 26.79 -12.82
#